data_869baa982e620c5b67a61cb1d960af8a
#
_entry.id   869baa982e620c5b67a61cb1d960af8a
#
_cell.length_a   1.000
_cell.length_b   1.000
_cell.length_c   1.000
_cell.angle_alpha   90.00
_cell.angle_beta   90.00
_cell.angle_gamma   90.00
#
_symmetry.space_group_name_H-M   'P 1'
#
loop_
_entity.id
_entity.type
_entity.pdbx_description
1 polymer ?
#
loop_
_entity_poly.entity_id
_entity_poly.type
_entity_poly.pdbx_seq_one_letter_code
_entity_poly.pdbx_strand_id
1 'polypeptide(L)'
;EVDRAEHLSRITIVTSGTAQIIEQIKALLAKQVPVRQLADLTVEGEVVERELALAKVTGDRGRLIDALRVADFMGARLIDRTLDTLTFEVTGSSEDIDSFLRLLEPAEVSRAGVVAMARGLRTLTPPS
;
A
#
# COMPACT_ATOMS: atom_id res chain seq x y z
N GLU A 1 -12.66 -1.38 -2.13
CA GLU A 1 -13.38 -0.53 -3.08
C GLU A 1 -14.61 -1.26 -3.63
N VAL A 2 -15.74 -0.57 -3.69
CA VAL A 2 -17.01 -1.16 -4.10
C VAL A 2 -17.51 -0.51 -5.37
N ASP A 3 -17.86 -1.32 -6.34
CA ASP A 3 -18.56 -0.88 -7.53
C ASP A 3 -20.06 -0.77 -7.19
N ARG A 4 -20.59 0.44 -7.16
CA ARG A 4 -21.97 0.71 -6.76
C ARG A 4 -23.00 0.10 -7.70
N ALA A 5 -22.69 0.05 -8.99
CA ALA A 5 -23.65 -0.45 -9.98
C ALA A 5 -23.91 -1.94 -9.81
N GLU A 6 -22.90 -2.69 -9.38
CA GLU A 6 -22.97 -4.15 -9.28
C GLU A 6 -22.71 -4.68 -7.88
N HIS A 7 -22.50 -3.80 -6.92
CA HIS A 7 -22.19 -4.15 -5.53
C HIS A 7 -20.98 -5.08 -5.40
N LEU A 8 -19.96 -4.84 -6.23
CA LEU A 8 -18.75 -5.64 -6.24
C LEU A 8 -17.64 -4.93 -5.48
N SER A 9 -16.86 -5.72 -4.75
CA SER A 9 -15.67 -5.25 -4.06
C SER A 9 -14.44 -5.78 -4.75
N ARG A 10 -13.39 -4.98 -4.78
CA ARG A 10 -12.08 -5.37 -5.28
C ARG A 10 -11.12 -5.48 -4.11
N ILE A 11 -10.43 -6.61 -4.01
CA ILE A 11 -9.45 -6.86 -2.97
C ILE A 11 -8.11 -7.15 -3.62
N THR A 12 -7.06 -6.46 -3.15
CA THR A 12 -5.69 -6.70 -3.60
C THR A 12 -4.94 -7.45 -2.52
N ILE A 13 -4.35 -8.58 -2.88
CA ILE A 13 -3.57 -9.41 -1.97
C ILE A 13 -2.14 -9.48 -2.51
N VAL A 14 -1.17 -9.17 -1.65
CA VAL A 14 0.25 -9.27 -1.97
C VAL A 14 0.81 -10.51 -1.30
N THR A 15 1.44 -11.36 -2.08
CA THR A 15 2.03 -12.59 -1.57
C THR A 15 3.30 -12.91 -2.35
N SER A 16 4.14 -13.77 -1.77
CA SER A 16 5.35 -14.24 -2.41
C SER A 16 5.49 -15.74 -2.23
N GLY A 17 6.25 -16.37 -3.13
CA GLY A 17 6.47 -17.80 -3.09
C GLY A 17 6.82 -18.34 -4.46
N THR A 18 6.96 -19.68 -4.55
CA THR A 18 7.17 -20.34 -5.83
C THR A 18 5.91 -20.22 -6.68
N ALA A 19 6.07 -20.41 -8.00
CA ALA A 19 4.92 -20.40 -8.91
C ALA A 19 3.86 -21.42 -8.49
N GLN A 20 4.27 -22.57 -7.99
CA GLN A 20 3.34 -23.60 -7.54
C GLN A 20 2.54 -23.16 -6.31
N ILE A 21 3.20 -22.51 -5.35
CA ILE A 21 2.51 -21.98 -4.16
C ILE A 21 1.53 -20.89 -4.54
N ILE A 22 1.91 -20.01 -5.45
CA ILE A 22 1.03 -18.93 -5.92
C ILE A 22 -0.19 -19.53 -6.61
N GLU A 23 -0.03 -20.57 -7.43
CA GLU A 23 -1.16 -21.23 -8.08
C GLU A 23 -2.09 -21.89 -7.05
N GLN A 24 -1.54 -22.46 -5.98
CA GLN A 24 -2.35 -23.01 -4.90
C GLN A 24 -3.15 -21.93 -4.17
N ILE A 25 -2.54 -20.77 -3.92
CA ILE A 25 -3.22 -19.63 -3.30
C ILE A 25 -4.37 -19.15 -4.20
N LYS A 26 -4.12 -19.02 -5.50
CA LYS A 26 -5.15 -18.62 -6.46
C LYS A 26 -6.31 -19.61 -6.47
N ALA A 27 -6.01 -20.90 -6.43
CA ALA A 27 -7.03 -21.94 -6.42
C ALA A 27 -7.89 -21.88 -5.15
N LEU A 28 -7.26 -21.62 -3.99
CA LEU A 28 -7.99 -21.47 -2.74
C LEU A 28 -8.90 -20.24 -2.76
N LEU A 29 -8.39 -19.10 -3.27
CA LEU A 29 -9.18 -17.87 -3.37
C LEU A 29 -10.36 -18.03 -4.32
N ALA A 30 -10.16 -18.72 -5.43
CA ALA A 30 -11.21 -18.94 -6.43
C ALA A 30 -12.38 -19.77 -5.87
N LYS A 31 -12.15 -20.55 -4.81
CA LYS A 31 -13.20 -21.34 -4.15
C LYS A 31 -14.02 -20.53 -3.15
N GLN A 32 -13.54 -19.34 -2.79
CA GLN A 32 -14.28 -18.48 -1.87
C GLN A 32 -15.49 -17.88 -2.59
N VAL A 33 -16.62 -17.94 -1.94
CA VAL A 33 -17.83 -17.34 -2.47
C VAL A 33 -18.04 -16.02 -1.74
N PRO A 34 -18.23 -14.91 -2.46
CA PRO A 34 -18.51 -14.81 -3.89
C PRO A 34 -17.35 -14.22 -4.73
N VAL A 35 -16.23 -14.91 -4.87
CA VAL A 35 -15.17 -14.45 -5.77
C VAL A 35 -15.64 -14.58 -7.22
N ARG A 36 -15.71 -13.48 -7.94
CA ARG A 36 -16.21 -13.44 -9.32
C ARG A 36 -15.11 -13.45 -10.36
N GLN A 37 -13.97 -12.84 -10.04
CA GLN A 37 -12.83 -12.80 -10.95
C GLN A 37 -11.54 -12.68 -10.15
N LEU A 38 -10.54 -13.41 -10.58
CA LEU A 38 -9.22 -13.42 -9.97
C LEU A 38 -8.19 -13.17 -11.04
N ALA A 39 -7.24 -12.27 -10.79
CA ALA A 39 -6.16 -11.97 -11.72
C ALA A 39 -4.83 -11.88 -10.96
N ASP A 40 -3.78 -12.44 -11.56
CA ASP A 40 -2.41 -12.26 -11.10
C ASP A 40 -1.81 -11.10 -11.88
N LEU A 41 -1.79 -9.92 -11.28
CA LEU A 41 -1.38 -8.70 -11.96
C LEU A 41 0.09 -8.71 -12.38
N THR A 42 0.95 -9.41 -11.64
CA THR A 42 2.37 -9.46 -11.99
C THR A 42 2.63 -10.30 -13.23
N VAL A 43 1.83 -11.34 -13.44
CA VAL A 43 1.93 -12.19 -14.63
C VAL A 43 1.28 -11.50 -15.84
N GLU A 44 0.22 -10.76 -15.62
CA GLU A 44 -0.58 -10.16 -16.68
C GLU A 44 -0.01 -8.86 -17.24
N GLY A 45 1.10 -8.37 -16.69
CA GLY A 45 1.79 -7.18 -17.20
C GLY A 45 1.99 -6.08 -16.17
N GLU A 46 2.19 -4.86 -16.64
CA GLU A 46 2.47 -3.72 -15.79
C GLU A 46 1.26 -3.31 -14.95
N VAL A 47 1.55 -2.86 -13.74
CA VAL A 47 0.53 -2.44 -12.79
C VAL A 47 0.86 -1.05 -12.23
N VAL A 48 -0.18 -0.36 -11.80
CA VAL A 48 -0.06 0.83 -10.96
C VAL A 48 -0.35 0.40 -9.54
N GLU A 49 0.53 0.73 -8.61
CA GLU A 49 0.33 0.39 -7.21
C GLU A 49 0.58 1.59 -6.31
N ARG A 50 -0.11 1.63 -5.20
CA ARG A 50 0.08 2.65 -4.16
C ARG A 50 -0.16 2.04 -2.79
N GLU A 51 0.54 2.62 -1.83
CA GLU A 51 0.35 2.29 -0.43
C GLU A 51 0.33 3.59 0.37
N LEU A 52 -0.44 3.60 1.45
CA LEU A 52 -0.45 4.70 2.41
C LEU A 52 0.19 4.21 3.70
N ALA A 53 1.01 5.03 4.32
CA ALA A 53 1.60 4.73 5.62
C ALA A 53 1.53 5.94 6.53
N LEU A 54 1.38 5.67 7.82
CA LEU A 54 1.51 6.65 8.88
C LEU A 54 2.78 6.34 9.66
N ALA A 55 3.57 7.36 9.94
CA ALA A 55 4.83 7.19 10.66
C ALA A 55 4.93 8.23 11.77
N LYS A 56 5.18 7.78 12.99
CA LYS A 56 5.30 8.66 14.16
C LYS A 56 6.76 8.76 14.58
N VAL A 57 7.23 9.98 14.73
CA VAL A 57 8.57 10.29 15.22
C VAL A 57 8.45 10.88 16.61
N THR A 58 9.28 10.43 17.53
CA THR A 58 9.37 10.96 18.88
C THR A 58 10.78 11.44 19.14
N GLY A 59 10.93 12.41 20.02
CA GLY A 59 12.25 12.86 20.41
C GLY A 59 12.29 14.32 20.80
N ASP A 60 13.52 14.83 20.94
CA ASP A 60 13.75 16.22 21.26
C ASP A 60 13.56 17.10 20.01
N ARG A 61 13.72 18.39 20.21
CA ARG A 61 13.51 19.38 19.16
C ARG A 61 14.40 19.14 17.94
N GLY A 62 15.66 18.80 18.15
CA GLY A 62 16.59 18.53 17.06
C GLY A 62 16.15 17.33 16.22
N ARG A 63 15.71 16.27 16.88
CA ARG A 63 15.19 15.08 16.21
C ARG A 63 13.94 15.40 15.38
N LEU A 64 13.03 16.19 15.95
CA LEU A 64 11.79 16.55 15.25
C LEU A 64 12.07 17.45 14.04
N ILE A 65 13.03 18.37 14.16
CA ILE A 65 13.42 19.23 13.04
C ILE A 65 14.00 18.38 11.89
N ASP A 66 14.85 17.42 12.21
CA ASP A 66 15.41 16.51 11.21
C ASP A 66 14.32 15.70 10.52
N ALA A 67 13.34 15.23 11.28
CA ALA A 67 12.20 14.51 10.73
C ALA A 67 11.38 15.38 9.74
N LEU A 68 11.17 16.64 10.08
CA LEU A 68 10.48 17.58 9.19
C LEU A 68 11.24 17.77 7.86
N ARG A 69 12.57 17.81 7.91
CA ARG A 69 13.39 17.94 6.71
C ARG A 69 13.27 16.70 5.82
N VAL A 70 13.33 15.51 6.41
CA VAL A 70 13.15 14.26 5.68
C VAL A 70 11.77 14.20 5.04
N ALA A 71 10.73 14.55 5.80
CA ALA A 71 9.36 14.53 5.31
C ALA A 71 9.16 15.51 4.16
N ASP A 72 9.71 16.72 4.27
CA ASP A 72 9.60 17.72 3.21
C ASP A 72 10.30 17.24 1.92
N PHE A 73 11.50 16.69 2.06
CA PHE A 73 12.26 16.15 0.93
C PHE A 73 11.50 15.01 0.22
N MET A 74 10.85 14.14 0.98
CA MET A 74 10.16 12.96 0.44
C MET A 74 8.69 13.21 0.12
N GLY A 75 8.18 14.41 0.35
CA GLY A 75 6.80 14.75 0.04
C GLY A 75 5.76 14.18 1.01
N ALA A 76 6.16 13.84 2.22
CA ALA A 76 5.24 13.37 3.25
C ALA A 76 4.51 14.55 3.90
N ARG A 77 3.29 14.30 4.36
CA ARG A 77 2.46 15.33 5.01
C ARG A 77 2.48 15.18 6.52
N LEU A 78 2.63 16.30 7.23
CA LEU A 78 2.46 16.32 8.67
C LEU A 78 0.96 16.35 8.97
N ILE A 79 0.46 15.32 9.67
CA ILE A 79 -0.98 15.22 9.97
C ILE A 79 -1.28 15.38 11.46
N ASP A 80 -0.28 15.22 12.32
CA ASP A 80 -0.47 15.43 13.76
C ASP A 80 0.84 15.87 14.40
N ARG A 81 0.73 16.69 15.42
CA ARG A 81 1.88 17.21 16.15
C ARG A 81 1.55 17.40 17.63
N THR A 82 2.43 16.91 18.49
CA THR A 82 2.42 17.23 19.90
C THR A 82 3.76 17.87 20.27
N LEU A 83 4.01 18.14 21.53
CA LEU A 83 5.26 18.77 21.97
C LEU A 83 6.49 17.94 21.60
N ASP A 84 6.38 16.62 21.66
CA ASP A 84 7.49 15.70 21.48
C ASP A 84 7.22 14.62 20.42
N THR A 85 6.18 14.76 19.62
CA THR A 85 5.86 13.81 18.55
C THR A 85 5.42 14.51 17.27
N LEU A 86 5.73 13.87 16.14
CA LEU A 86 5.22 14.25 14.83
C LEU A 86 4.70 12.99 14.14
N THR A 87 3.52 13.08 13.52
CA THR A 87 2.98 11.97 12.72
C THR A 87 2.85 12.42 11.28
N PHE A 88 3.44 11.64 10.38
CA PHE A 88 3.43 11.92 8.95
C PHE A 88 2.59 10.90 8.20
N GLU A 89 2.00 11.36 7.12
CA GLU A 89 1.31 10.51 6.14
C GLU A 89 2.12 10.52 4.85
N VAL A 90 2.39 9.34 4.31
CA VAL A 90 3.10 9.20 3.04
C VAL A 90 2.35 8.21 2.16
N THR A 91 2.29 8.52 0.87
CA THR A 91 1.74 7.61 -0.14
C THR A 91 2.76 7.43 -1.25
N GLY A 92 2.77 6.25 -1.83
CA GLY A 92 3.69 5.94 -2.91
C GLY A 92 3.77 4.45 -3.15
N SER A 93 4.77 4.03 -3.90
CA SER A 93 5.06 2.60 -4.04
C SER A 93 5.60 2.07 -2.72
N SER A 94 5.57 0.75 -2.55
CA SER A 94 6.17 0.11 -1.37
C SER A 94 7.64 0.50 -1.22
N GLU A 95 8.36 0.59 -2.33
CA GLU A 95 9.78 0.97 -2.31
C GLU A 95 9.98 2.40 -1.85
N ASP A 96 9.14 3.33 -2.31
CA ASP A 96 9.20 4.73 -1.87
C ASP A 96 8.96 4.84 -0.36
N ILE A 97 7.97 4.11 0.13
CA ILE A 97 7.65 4.10 1.55
C ILE A 97 8.80 3.50 2.35
N ASP A 98 9.37 2.38 1.90
CA ASP A 98 10.52 1.77 2.57
C ASP A 98 11.69 2.75 2.66
N SER A 99 11.97 3.49 1.59
CA SER A 99 13.04 4.49 1.57
C SER A 99 12.78 5.62 2.57
N PHE A 100 11.55 6.12 2.60
CA PHE A 100 11.15 7.15 3.54
C PHE A 100 11.33 6.69 4.99
N LEU A 101 10.86 5.49 5.31
CA LEU A 101 10.94 4.97 6.66
C LEU A 101 12.38 4.75 7.12
N ARG A 102 13.27 4.33 6.21
CA ARG A 102 14.70 4.18 6.53
C ARG A 102 15.33 5.51 6.90
N LEU A 103 14.98 6.57 6.18
CA LEU A 103 15.54 7.91 6.45
C LEU A 103 14.89 8.54 7.68
N LEU A 104 13.61 8.30 7.88
CA LEU A 104 12.86 8.92 8.98
C LEU A 104 13.19 8.29 10.34
N GLU A 105 13.43 7.00 10.39
CA GLU A 105 13.65 6.22 11.62
C GLU A 105 12.52 6.44 12.64
N PRO A 106 11.28 6.11 12.28
CA PRO A 106 10.14 6.38 13.14
C PRO A 106 10.08 5.45 14.35
N ALA A 107 9.41 5.90 15.40
CA ALA A 107 9.14 5.10 16.59
C ALA A 107 7.99 4.12 16.34
N GLU A 108 7.06 4.47 15.47
CA GLU A 108 5.89 3.65 15.17
C GLU A 108 5.49 3.84 13.71
N VAL A 109 5.07 2.75 13.08
CA VAL A 109 4.62 2.76 11.69
C VAL A 109 3.33 1.96 11.56
N SER A 110 2.39 2.49 10.79
CA SER A 110 1.20 1.76 10.37
C SER A 110 1.11 1.82 8.85
N ARG A 111 1.08 0.67 8.20
CA ARG A 111 1.01 0.56 6.74
C ARG A 111 -0.33 -0.05 6.34
N ALA A 112 -0.96 0.55 5.33
CA ALA A 112 -2.26 0.10 4.86
C ALA A 112 -2.19 -1.16 4.00
N GLY A 113 -1.01 -1.47 3.46
CA GLY A 113 -0.87 -2.48 2.42
C GLY A 113 -1.09 -1.90 1.03
N VAL A 114 -0.62 -2.63 0.04
CA VAL A 114 -0.62 -2.17 -1.35
C VAL A 114 -1.99 -2.34 -1.99
N VAL A 115 -2.45 -1.33 -2.69
CA VAL A 115 -3.55 -1.46 -3.66
C VAL A 115 -2.95 -1.37 -5.05
N ALA A 116 -3.47 -2.17 -5.98
CA ALA A 116 -2.91 -2.26 -7.31
C ALA A 116 -3.99 -2.34 -8.38
N MET A 117 -3.66 -1.86 -9.56
CA MET A 117 -4.57 -1.86 -10.69
C MET A 117 -3.75 -2.07 -11.97
N ALA A 118 -4.28 -2.83 -12.91
CA ALA A 118 -3.63 -3.04 -14.20
C ALA A 118 -3.49 -1.70 -14.92
N ARG A 119 -2.36 -1.52 -15.58
CA ARG A 119 -2.08 -0.31 -16.33
C ARG A 119 -2.77 -0.34 -17.69
N GLY A 120 -3.24 0.81 -18.14
CA GLY A 120 -3.82 0.98 -19.47
C GLY A 120 -5.25 0.44 -19.56
N LEU A 121 -5.59 -0.14 -20.70
CA LEU A 121 -6.95 -0.60 -20.98
C LEU A 121 -7.30 -1.93 -20.33
N ARG A 122 -6.32 -2.66 -19.76
CA ARG A 122 -6.61 -3.89 -19.02
C ARG A 122 -7.37 -3.54 -17.74
N THR A 123 -8.47 -4.18 -17.54
CA THR A 123 -9.28 -3.98 -16.33
C THR A 123 -9.73 -5.32 -15.79
N LEU A 124 -9.94 -5.36 -14.48
CA LEU A 124 -10.58 -6.48 -13.82
C LEU A 124 -12.09 -6.25 -13.91
N THR A 125 -12.75 -6.95 -14.82
CA THR A 125 -14.18 -6.80 -15.03
C THR A 125 -14.91 -8.05 -14.56
N PRO A 126 -16.10 -7.92 -13.97
CA PRO A 126 -16.86 -9.09 -13.58
C PRO A 126 -17.36 -9.84 -14.82
N PRO A 127 -17.58 -11.16 -14.72
CA PRO A 127 -18.15 -11.93 -15.81
C PRO A 127 -19.59 -11.46 -16.11
N SER A 128 -19.94 -11.53 -17.38
CA SER A 128 -21.28 -11.12 -17.85
C SER A 128 -22.36 -12.07 -17.36
#